data_12e142f67fbcf313240b93b37bdd0e82
#
_entry.id   12e142f67fbcf313240b93b37bdd0e82
#
_cell.length_a   1.000
_cell.length_b   1.000
_cell.length_c   1.000
_cell.angle_alpha   90.00
_cell.angle_beta   90.00
_cell.angle_gamma   90.00
#
_symmetry.space_group_name_H-M   'P 1'
#
loop_
_entity.id
_entity.type
_entity.pdbx_description
1 polymer ?
#
loop_
_entity_poly.entity_id
_entity_poly.type
_entity_poly.pdbx_seq_one_letter_code
_entity_poly.pdbx_strand_id
1 'polypeptide(L)'
;MITLPNRRSVLGQGLAFGGAALIGTPVWAVSEADALRHVQGLVAEVNAVIASGQSEAQMLLQFEGIFDRYADVPTIAGYVLGVERRSASSAQLTAFTRAYKTYIARKYGRRFREFIGGEVQVTGTRTLPRGVEVTAIAVLRGRAPFQVDFHVEDSRGRPLFFNIIIEGINMLLSERAEILALLDSKGGDLNRLIAELPQT
;
A
#
# COMPACT_ATOMS: atom_id res chain seq x y z
N MET A 1 -35.73 -65.58 -50.87
CA MET A 1 -36.38 -66.37 -49.83
C MET A 1 -35.74 -65.95 -48.54
N ILE A 2 -36.56 -65.18 -47.76
CA ILE A 2 -36.64 -65.34 -46.27
C ILE A 2 -35.42 -64.81 -45.52
N THR A 3 -35.45 -64.01 -44.54
CA THR A 3 -36.41 -63.40 -43.64
C THR A 3 -35.64 -62.40 -42.82
N LEU A 4 -36.22 -61.26 -42.52
CA LEU A 4 -35.88 -60.40 -41.37
C LEU A 4 -36.29 -61.09 -40.06
N PRO A 5 -35.60 -60.84 -38.97
CA PRO A 5 -36.28 -60.24 -37.86
C PRO A 5 -35.50 -59.12 -37.17
N ASN A 6 -36.08 -58.04 -36.98
CA ASN A 6 -36.83 -57.65 -35.80
C ASN A 6 -36.01 -56.93 -34.69
N ARG A 7 -36.25 -55.67 -34.60
CA ARG A 7 -36.20 -54.74 -33.49
C ARG A 7 -36.05 -55.35 -32.09
N ARG A 8 -35.15 -54.75 -31.29
CA ARG A 8 -35.49 -54.31 -29.91
C ARG A 8 -34.36 -53.50 -29.31
N SER A 9 -34.68 -52.24 -29.07
CA SER A 9 -34.47 -51.49 -27.84
C SER A 9 -33.14 -51.70 -27.12
N VAL A 10 -32.20 -50.75 -27.25
CA VAL A 10 -31.22 -50.49 -26.19
C VAL A 10 -31.42 -49.06 -25.74
N LEU A 11 -31.82 -48.97 -24.50
CA LEU A 11 -32.07 -47.77 -23.73
C LEU A 11 -30.84 -46.85 -23.72
N GLY A 12 -31.08 -45.56 -23.94
CA GLY A 12 -30.11 -44.52 -23.73
C GLY A 12 -29.67 -44.43 -22.27
N GLN A 13 -28.38 -44.55 -22.06
CA GLN A 13 -27.75 -44.04 -20.85
C GLN A 13 -27.28 -42.64 -21.16
N GLY A 14 -28.04 -41.68 -20.69
CA GLY A 14 -27.64 -40.30 -20.68
C GLY A 14 -26.47 -40.07 -19.70
N LEU A 15 -25.30 -39.80 -20.24
CA LEU A 15 -24.19 -39.27 -19.47
C LEU A 15 -24.52 -37.82 -19.12
N ALA A 16 -25.00 -37.62 -17.90
CA ALA A 16 -25.05 -36.30 -17.29
C ALA A 16 -23.63 -35.81 -17.09
N PHE A 17 -23.16 -34.94 -17.98
CA PHE A 17 -22.00 -34.10 -17.72
C PHE A 17 -22.37 -33.12 -16.60
N GLY A 18 -22.01 -33.50 -15.39
CA GLY A 18 -22.03 -32.57 -14.26
C GLY A 18 -21.00 -31.46 -14.53
N GLY A 19 -21.48 -30.29 -14.95
CA GLY A 19 -20.68 -29.11 -15.04
C GLY A 19 -20.18 -28.75 -13.63
N ALA A 20 -18.92 -29.02 -13.35
CA ALA A 20 -18.23 -28.46 -12.19
C ALA A 20 -18.18 -26.94 -12.41
N ALA A 21 -19.10 -26.20 -11.79
CA ALA A 21 -18.96 -24.76 -11.64
C ALA A 21 -17.66 -24.53 -10.88
N LEU A 22 -16.65 -24.04 -11.57
CA LEU A 22 -15.46 -23.45 -10.96
C LEU A 22 -15.97 -22.24 -10.15
N ILE A 23 -16.25 -22.48 -8.88
CA ILE A 23 -16.48 -21.41 -7.92
C ILE A 23 -15.09 -20.74 -7.78
N GLY A 24 -14.84 -19.77 -8.66
CA GLY A 24 -13.71 -18.87 -8.49
C GLY A 24 -13.82 -18.29 -7.10
N THR A 25 -12.84 -18.59 -6.24
CA THR A 25 -12.73 -17.88 -4.96
C THR A 25 -12.68 -16.40 -5.26
N PRO A 26 -13.54 -15.57 -4.65
CA PRO A 26 -13.46 -14.15 -4.87
C PRO A 26 -12.07 -13.69 -4.45
N VAL A 27 -11.31 -13.16 -5.39
CA VAL A 27 -10.14 -12.34 -5.06
C VAL A 27 -10.75 -11.18 -4.28
N TRP A 28 -10.51 -11.12 -3.00
CA TRP A 28 -11.03 -10.08 -2.14
C TRP A 28 -10.35 -8.77 -2.55
N ALA A 29 -10.97 -8.05 -3.47
CA ALA A 29 -10.61 -6.68 -3.74
C ALA A 29 -11.06 -5.86 -2.52
N VAL A 30 -10.20 -4.94 -2.04
CA VAL A 30 -10.59 -4.02 -0.97
C VAL A 30 -11.86 -3.27 -1.40
N SER A 31 -12.87 -3.25 -0.53
CA SER A 31 -14.09 -2.46 -0.77
C SER A 31 -13.82 -0.97 -0.48
N GLU A 32 -14.58 -0.08 -1.13
CA GLU A 32 -14.51 1.36 -0.83
C GLU A 32 -14.78 1.65 0.65
N ALA A 33 -15.71 0.93 1.27
CA ALA A 33 -16.04 1.08 2.67
C ALA A 33 -14.87 0.66 3.59
N ASP A 34 -14.15 -0.41 3.24
CA ASP A 34 -12.99 -0.86 4.01
C ASP A 34 -11.80 0.08 3.84
N ALA A 35 -11.52 0.52 2.62
CA ALA A 35 -10.49 1.50 2.33
C ALA A 35 -10.77 2.84 3.04
N LEU A 36 -12.02 3.30 2.98
CA LEU A 36 -12.46 4.52 3.67
C LEU A 36 -12.22 4.42 5.18
N ARG A 37 -12.69 3.34 5.83
CA ARG A 37 -12.47 3.13 7.26
C ARG A 37 -10.99 3.08 7.62
N HIS A 38 -10.19 2.42 6.80
CA HIS A 38 -8.75 2.32 6.99
C HIS A 38 -8.09 3.69 7.00
N VAL A 39 -8.37 4.54 6.00
CA VAL A 39 -7.79 5.88 5.90
C VAL A 39 -8.38 6.82 6.96
N GLN A 40 -9.66 6.70 7.32
CA GLN A 40 -10.23 7.45 8.45
C GLN A 40 -9.52 7.13 9.77
N GLY A 41 -9.21 5.85 10.03
CA GLY A 41 -8.42 5.44 11.19
C GLY A 41 -7.01 6.04 11.17
N LEU A 42 -6.32 5.96 10.03
CA LEU A 42 -5.03 6.61 9.82
C LEU A 42 -5.08 8.11 10.12
N VAL A 43 -6.04 8.81 9.54
CA VAL A 43 -6.20 10.27 9.70
C VAL A 43 -6.51 10.63 11.15
N ALA A 44 -7.36 9.86 11.83
CA ALA A 44 -7.66 10.08 13.25
C ALA A 44 -6.41 9.95 14.14
N GLU A 45 -5.58 8.93 13.90
CA GLU A 45 -4.33 8.77 14.65
C GLU A 45 -3.31 9.88 14.33
N VAL A 46 -3.18 10.25 13.05
CA VAL A 46 -2.32 11.37 12.64
C VAL A 46 -2.74 12.67 13.31
N ASN A 47 -4.03 13.01 13.27
CA ASN A 47 -4.56 14.20 13.92
C ASN A 47 -4.35 14.16 15.46
N ALA A 48 -4.51 12.99 16.09
CA ALA A 48 -4.25 12.84 17.52
C ALA A 48 -2.77 13.11 17.87
N VAL A 49 -1.83 12.63 17.04
CA VAL A 49 -0.39 12.91 17.25
C VAL A 49 -0.09 14.39 17.06
N ILE A 50 -0.63 15.03 16.02
CA ILE A 50 -0.46 16.47 15.76
C ILE A 50 -0.99 17.31 16.92
N ALA A 51 -2.12 16.93 17.53
CA ALA A 51 -2.74 17.63 18.63
C ALA A 51 -2.12 17.31 20.01
N SER A 52 -1.23 16.31 20.10
CA SER A 52 -0.77 15.76 21.40
C SER A 52 0.11 16.70 22.21
N GLY A 53 0.71 17.72 21.60
CA GLY A 53 1.70 18.59 22.26
C GLY A 53 3.00 17.88 22.68
N GLN A 54 3.24 16.68 22.18
CA GLN A 54 4.44 15.89 22.50
C GLN A 54 5.70 16.49 21.85
N SER A 55 6.86 16.03 22.33
CA SER A 55 8.13 16.37 21.71
C SER A 55 8.23 15.78 20.29
N GLU A 56 9.00 16.43 19.43
CA GLU A 56 9.23 15.95 18.05
C GLU A 56 9.69 14.49 18.02
N ALA A 57 10.61 14.11 18.91
CA ALA A 57 11.11 12.74 18.98
C ALA A 57 9.99 11.73 19.29
N GLN A 58 9.08 12.07 20.19
CA GLN A 58 7.93 11.22 20.51
C GLN A 58 6.94 11.15 19.36
N MET A 59 6.66 12.27 18.69
CA MET A 59 5.81 12.30 17.51
C MET A 59 6.40 11.44 16.36
N LEU A 60 7.71 11.51 16.12
CA LEU A 60 8.40 10.70 15.11
C LEU A 60 8.22 9.20 15.36
N LEU A 61 8.38 8.75 16.61
CA LEU A 61 8.16 7.34 16.97
C LEU A 61 6.71 6.91 16.75
N GLN A 62 5.75 7.77 17.04
CA GLN A 62 4.34 7.48 16.80
C GLN A 62 4.04 7.40 15.30
N PHE A 63 4.59 8.30 14.48
CA PHE A 63 4.43 8.23 13.03
C PHE A 63 5.06 6.99 12.40
N GLU A 64 6.21 6.55 12.89
CA GLU A 64 6.81 5.28 12.47
C GLU A 64 5.86 4.11 12.76
N GLY A 65 5.24 4.11 13.93
CA GLY A 65 4.22 3.12 14.31
C GLY A 65 2.94 3.20 13.47
N ILE A 66 2.46 4.41 13.16
CA ILE A 66 1.31 4.64 12.27
C ILE A 66 1.64 4.13 10.87
N PHE A 67 2.79 4.50 10.32
CA PHE A 67 3.21 4.04 9.00
C PHE A 67 3.28 2.51 8.92
N ASP A 68 3.80 1.85 9.97
CA ASP A 68 3.86 0.38 10.04
C ASP A 68 2.47 -0.29 10.09
N ARG A 69 1.49 0.36 10.72
CA ARG A 69 0.13 -0.19 10.82
C ARG A 69 -0.72 0.00 9.56
N TYR A 70 -0.58 1.14 8.90
CA TYR A 70 -1.48 1.57 7.83
C TYR A 70 -0.91 1.42 6.43
N ALA A 71 0.42 1.33 6.28
CA ALA A 71 1.08 1.17 4.98
C ALA A 71 1.51 -0.27 4.70
N ASP A 72 1.55 -0.66 3.44
CA ASP A 72 2.24 -1.87 3.00
C ASP A 72 3.75 -1.58 2.85
N VAL A 73 4.41 -1.40 4.00
CA VAL A 73 5.83 -1.01 4.03
C VAL A 73 6.73 -1.96 3.22
N PRO A 74 6.57 -3.30 3.27
CA PRO A 74 7.37 -4.20 2.44
C PRO A 74 7.17 -4.01 0.94
N THR A 75 5.94 -3.76 0.50
CA THR A 75 5.63 -3.51 -0.92
C THR A 75 6.22 -2.17 -1.36
N ILE A 76 6.05 -1.12 -0.56
CA ILE A 76 6.63 0.20 -0.82
C ILE A 76 8.16 0.11 -0.90
N ALA A 77 8.81 -0.48 0.11
CA ALA A 77 10.26 -0.66 0.14
C ALA A 77 10.78 -1.46 -1.08
N GLY A 78 10.08 -2.54 -1.44
CA GLY A 78 10.43 -3.31 -2.63
C GLY A 78 10.25 -2.53 -3.93
N TYR A 79 9.28 -1.64 -4.01
CA TYR A 79 9.05 -0.80 -5.18
C TYR A 79 10.13 0.26 -5.35
N VAL A 80 10.52 0.94 -4.28
CA VAL A 80 11.53 2.02 -4.34
C VAL A 80 12.93 1.50 -4.66
N LEU A 81 13.27 0.25 -4.31
CA LEU A 81 14.50 -0.41 -4.76
C LEU A 81 14.51 -0.72 -6.25
N GLY A 82 13.34 -0.74 -6.91
CA GLY A 82 13.26 -0.98 -8.35
C GLY A 82 13.82 -2.34 -8.76
N VAL A 83 14.73 -2.33 -9.73
CA VAL A 83 15.33 -3.57 -10.27
C VAL A 83 16.29 -4.24 -9.27
N GLU A 84 16.91 -3.47 -8.38
CA GLU A 84 17.85 -3.95 -7.38
C GLU A 84 17.22 -4.93 -6.39
N ARG A 85 15.91 -4.84 -6.21
CA ARG A 85 15.14 -5.85 -5.45
C ARG A 85 15.37 -7.27 -5.92
N ARG A 86 15.67 -7.48 -7.22
CA ARG A 86 15.81 -8.82 -7.81
C ARG A 86 17.13 -9.49 -7.44
N SER A 87 18.18 -8.69 -7.23
CA SER A 87 19.53 -9.14 -6.84
C SER A 87 19.71 -9.20 -5.32
N ALA A 88 18.84 -8.52 -4.56
CA ALA A 88 18.92 -8.47 -3.11
C ALA A 88 18.49 -9.80 -2.45
N SER A 89 19.24 -10.25 -1.46
CA SER A 89 18.86 -11.38 -0.62
C SER A 89 17.65 -11.05 0.26
N SER A 90 16.94 -12.08 0.75
CA SER A 90 15.81 -11.89 1.69
C SER A 90 16.23 -11.13 2.97
N ALA A 91 17.46 -11.38 3.45
CA ALA A 91 18.01 -10.67 4.60
C ALA A 91 18.21 -9.17 4.31
N GLN A 92 18.74 -8.83 3.13
CA GLN A 92 18.91 -7.45 2.69
C GLN A 92 17.55 -6.76 2.50
N LEU A 93 16.55 -7.41 1.90
CA LEU A 93 15.21 -6.85 1.75
C LEU A 93 14.56 -6.56 3.10
N THR A 94 14.70 -7.46 4.07
CA THR A 94 14.20 -7.24 5.44
C THR A 94 14.92 -6.09 6.13
N ALA A 95 16.24 -6.02 6.03
CA ALA A 95 17.05 -4.95 6.61
C ALA A 95 16.74 -3.60 5.95
N PHE A 96 16.64 -3.57 4.61
CA PHE A 96 16.26 -2.37 3.87
C PHE A 96 14.85 -1.88 4.25
N THR A 97 13.87 -2.76 4.34
CA THR A 97 12.50 -2.40 4.74
C THR A 97 12.48 -1.70 6.10
N ARG A 98 13.26 -2.21 7.05
CA ARG A 98 13.41 -1.58 8.38
C ARG A 98 14.08 -0.21 8.31
N ALA A 99 15.20 -0.11 7.60
CA ALA A 99 15.94 1.14 7.42
C ALA A 99 15.08 2.20 6.70
N TYR A 100 14.36 1.80 5.66
CA TYR A 100 13.46 2.65 4.89
C TYR A 100 12.29 3.17 5.74
N LYS A 101 11.70 2.33 6.58
CA LYS A 101 10.64 2.76 7.51
C LYS A 101 11.11 3.91 8.40
N THR A 102 12.28 3.76 9.03
CA THR A 102 12.87 4.81 9.88
C THR A 102 13.23 6.07 9.07
N TYR A 103 13.78 5.91 7.87
CA TYR A 103 14.08 7.02 6.98
C TYR A 103 12.81 7.83 6.62
N ILE A 104 11.74 7.17 6.19
CA ILE A 104 10.46 7.82 5.85
C ILE A 104 9.88 8.54 7.06
N ALA A 105 9.85 7.90 8.22
CA ALA A 105 9.34 8.51 9.44
C ALA A 105 10.11 9.80 9.78
N ARG A 106 11.44 9.81 9.68
CA ARG A 106 12.26 10.99 9.93
C ARG A 106 12.08 12.07 8.87
N LYS A 107 12.15 11.69 7.59
CA LYS A 107 12.04 12.62 6.45
C LYS A 107 10.74 13.41 6.49
N TYR A 108 9.64 12.71 6.66
CA TYR A 108 8.31 13.35 6.69
C TYR A 108 7.93 13.82 8.09
N GLY A 109 8.38 13.15 9.12
CA GLY A 109 8.10 13.53 10.50
C GLY A 109 8.63 14.92 10.86
N ARG A 110 9.78 15.34 10.31
CA ARG A 110 10.30 16.71 10.49
C ARG A 110 9.35 17.78 9.95
N ARG A 111 8.55 17.45 8.94
CA ARG A 111 7.53 18.34 8.37
C ARG A 111 6.26 18.43 9.18
N PHE A 112 6.05 17.51 10.13
CA PHE A 112 4.83 17.50 10.94
C PHE A 112 4.69 18.73 11.86
N ARG A 113 5.77 19.47 12.12
CA ARG A 113 5.66 20.79 12.77
C ARG A 113 4.79 21.76 11.97
N GLU A 114 4.81 21.65 10.65
CA GLU A 114 3.97 22.46 9.76
C GLU A 114 2.49 22.07 9.91
N PHE A 115 2.22 20.87 10.39
CA PHE A 115 0.87 20.35 10.62
C PHE A 115 0.31 20.73 12.01
N ILE A 116 1.13 21.22 12.94
CA ILE A 116 0.65 21.59 14.28
C ILE A 116 -0.43 22.67 14.18
N GLY A 117 -1.64 22.33 14.67
CA GLY A 117 -2.83 23.16 14.57
C GLY A 117 -3.50 23.15 13.19
N GLY A 118 -3.09 22.21 12.33
CA GLY A 118 -3.81 21.84 11.12
C GLY A 118 -4.68 20.61 11.34
N GLU A 119 -5.36 20.18 10.30
CA GLU A 119 -6.27 19.04 10.28
C GLU A 119 -6.23 18.34 8.92
N VAL A 120 -6.44 17.03 8.92
CA VAL A 120 -6.66 16.25 7.71
C VAL A 120 -8.09 15.71 7.76
N GLN A 121 -8.85 15.87 6.69
CA GLN A 121 -10.25 15.45 6.58
C GLN A 121 -10.44 14.57 5.36
N VAL A 122 -10.98 13.35 5.55
CA VAL A 122 -11.33 12.47 4.43
C VAL A 122 -12.60 12.98 3.76
N THR A 123 -12.57 13.10 2.42
CA THR A 123 -13.64 13.74 1.64
C THR A 123 -14.33 12.81 0.65
N GLY A 124 -13.70 11.69 0.24
CA GLY A 124 -14.32 10.78 -0.72
C GLY A 124 -13.50 9.54 -1.04
N THR A 125 -14.08 8.69 -1.88
CA THR A 125 -13.44 7.48 -2.41
C THR A 125 -13.66 7.36 -3.91
N ARG A 126 -12.78 6.65 -4.58
CA ARG A 126 -12.90 6.28 -6.00
C ARG A 126 -12.29 4.90 -6.24
N THR A 127 -13.07 4.00 -6.85
CA THR A 127 -12.54 2.69 -7.27
C THR A 127 -11.50 2.87 -8.38
N LEU A 128 -10.38 2.18 -8.24
CA LEU A 128 -9.31 2.12 -9.25
C LEU A 128 -9.31 0.74 -9.92
N PRO A 129 -8.61 0.55 -11.05
CA PRO A 129 -8.40 -0.78 -11.66
C PRO A 129 -7.76 -1.77 -10.67
N ARG A 130 -6.98 -1.26 -9.70
CA ARG A 130 -6.44 -2.00 -8.56
C ARG A 130 -6.65 -1.18 -7.31
N GLY A 131 -7.50 -1.69 -6.40
CA GLY A 131 -7.76 -1.07 -5.12
C GLY A 131 -8.70 0.14 -5.16
N VAL A 132 -8.56 1.01 -4.21
CA VAL A 132 -9.39 2.19 -3.98
C VAL A 132 -8.50 3.39 -3.67
N GLU A 133 -8.82 4.51 -4.28
CA GLU A 133 -8.29 5.82 -3.89
C GLU A 133 -9.20 6.44 -2.84
N VAL A 134 -8.61 6.89 -1.76
CA VAL A 134 -9.31 7.64 -0.72
C VAL A 134 -8.73 9.05 -0.68
N THR A 135 -9.58 10.03 -0.97
CA THR A 135 -9.20 11.45 -1.02
C THR A 135 -9.39 12.09 0.35
N ALA A 136 -8.41 12.88 0.75
CA ALA A 136 -8.46 13.75 1.92
C ALA A 136 -8.01 15.17 1.57
N ILE A 137 -8.43 16.13 2.38
CA ILE A 137 -7.96 17.52 2.31
C ILE A 137 -7.16 17.80 3.59
N ALA A 138 -5.95 18.29 3.41
CA ALA A 138 -5.11 18.78 4.50
C ALA A 138 -5.28 20.30 4.60
N VAL A 139 -5.59 20.78 5.80
CA VAL A 139 -5.72 22.21 6.14
C VAL A 139 -4.61 22.55 7.11
N LEU A 140 -3.65 23.37 6.70
CA LEU A 140 -2.51 23.78 7.52
C LEU A 140 -2.55 25.26 7.80
N ARG A 141 -1.97 25.68 8.91
CA ARG A 141 -1.87 27.12 9.22
C ARG A 141 -0.98 27.82 8.19
N GLY A 142 -1.49 28.89 7.61
CA GLY A 142 -0.73 29.72 6.66
C GLY A 142 -0.54 29.12 5.27
N ARG A 143 -1.20 28.01 4.95
CA ARG A 143 -1.24 27.44 3.60
C ARG A 143 -2.68 27.29 3.11
N ALA A 144 -2.86 27.35 1.80
CA ALA A 144 -4.12 26.93 1.20
C ALA A 144 -4.34 25.43 1.46
N PRO A 145 -5.60 24.99 1.66
CA PRO A 145 -5.91 23.57 1.74
C PRO A 145 -5.41 22.83 0.50
N PHE A 146 -4.89 21.61 0.68
CA PHE A 146 -4.40 20.81 -0.42
C PHE A 146 -4.88 19.36 -0.34
N GLN A 147 -4.95 18.71 -1.50
CA GLN A 147 -5.43 17.35 -1.63
C GLN A 147 -4.33 16.33 -1.34
N VAL A 148 -4.75 15.26 -0.66
CA VAL A 148 -3.93 14.06 -0.39
C VAL A 148 -4.76 12.84 -0.77
N ASP A 149 -4.27 12.04 -1.71
CA ASP A 149 -4.93 10.82 -2.14
C ASP A 149 -4.13 9.60 -1.66
N PHE A 150 -4.83 8.67 -1.03
CA PHE A 150 -4.26 7.40 -0.55
C PHE A 150 -4.70 6.28 -1.48
N HIS A 151 -3.75 5.57 -2.09
CA HIS A 151 -4.04 4.36 -2.84
C HIS A 151 -3.99 3.15 -1.90
N VAL A 152 -5.13 2.52 -1.69
CA VAL A 152 -5.34 1.40 -0.78
C VAL A 152 -5.61 0.13 -1.58
N GLU A 153 -4.91 -0.94 -1.29
CA GLU A 153 -5.16 -2.29 -1.83
C GLU A 153 -5.39 -3.28 -0.68
N ASP A 154 -5.99 -4.43 -1.01
CA ASP A 154 -5.94 -5.58 -0.11
C ASP A 154 -4.54 -6.18 -0.17
N SER A 155 -3.84 -6.10 0.92
CA SER A 155 -2.53 -6.72 1.08
C SER A 155 -2.56 -7.65 2.28
N ARG A 156 -2.33 -8.92 2.03
CA ARG A 156 -2.29 -9.95 3.07
C ARG A 156 -3.59 -10.08 3.87
N GLY A 157 -4.74 -9.91 3.20
CA GLY A 157 -6.07 -10.05 3.79
C GLY A 157 -6.53 -8.83 4.60
N ARG A 158 -5.92 -7.67 4.40
CA ARG A 158 -6.35 -6.40 5.02
C ARG A 158 -6.09 -5.19 4.13
N PRO A 159 -6.88 -4.12 4.24
CA PRO A 159 -6.58 -2.85 3.59
C PRO A 159 -5.24 -2.29 4.07
N LEU A 160 -4.37 -1.88 3.13
CA LEU A 160 -3.15 -1.12 3.40
C LEU A 160 -2.95 -0.11 2.28
N PHE A 161 -2.50 1.09 2.61
CA PHE A 161 -2.08 2.01 1.56
C PHE A 161 -0.66 1.66 1.09
N PHE A 162 -0.42 1.79 -0.21
CA PHE A 162 0.90 1.56 -0.80
C PHE A 162 1.46 2.79 -1.52
N ASN A 163 0.63 3.81 -1.72
CA ASN A 163 1.03 5.07 -2.34
C ASN A 163 0.23 6.23 -1.78
N ILE A 164 0.84 7.39 -1.77
CA ILE A 164 0.20 8.66 -1.44
C ILE A 164 0.51 9.65 -2.56
N ILE A 165 -0.49 10.41 -3.01
CA ILE A 165 -0.34 11.50 -3.95
C ILE A 165 -0.65 12.80 -3.19
N ILE A 166 0.26 13.76 -3.21
CA ILE A 166 0.13 15.05 -2.52
C ILE A 166 0.21 16.16 -3.55
N GLU A 167 -0.85 16.93 -3.71
CA GLU A 167 -0.93 18.01 -4.72
C GLU A 167 -0.56 17.49 -6.14
N GLY A 168 -0.97 16.27 -6.48
CA GLY A 168 -0.67 15.63 -7.76
C GLY A 168 0.72 14.98 -7.85
N ILE A 169 1.58 15.15 -6.85
CA ILE A 169 2.91 14.53 -6.81
C ILE A 169 2.81 13.11 -6.25
N ASN A 170 3.19 12.13 -7.07
CA ASN A 170 3.21 10.73 -6.66
C ASN A 170 4.44 10.45 -5.77
N MET A 171 4.19 10.28 -4.46
CA MET A 171 5.25 10.11 -3.47
C MET A 171 6.03 8.80 -3.66
N LEU A 172 5.38 7.73 -4.08
CA LEU A 172 6.05 6.45 -4.34
C LEU A 172 7.09 6.55 -5.48
N LEU A 173 6.76 7.29 -6.54
CA LEU A 173 7.69 7.56 -7.65
C LEU A 173 8.82 8.48 -7.22
N SER A 174 8.53 9.52 -6.44
CA SER A 174 9.52 10.46 -5.91
C SER A 174 10.52 9.74 -5.00
N GLU A 175 10.02 8.91 -4.08
CA GLU A 175 10.86 8.12 -3.18
C GLU A 175 11.74 7.11 -3.95
N ARG A 176 11.19 6.49 -4.99
CA ARG A 176 11.97 5.59 -5.85
C ARG A 176 13.14 6.32 -6.50
N ALA A 177 12.89 7.49 -7.07
CA ALA A 177 13.96 8.28 -7.71
C ALA A 177 15.05 8.65 -6.70
N GLU A 178 14.68 9.05 -5.48
CA GLU A 178 15.60 9.42 -4.43
C GLU A 178 16.41 8.23 -3.90
N ILE A 179 15.76 7.11 -3.61
CA ILE A 179 16.43 5.89 -3.12
C ILE A 179 17.42 5.35 -4.16
N LEU A 180 17.05 5.37 -5.45
CA LEU A 180 17.97 4.94 -6.52
C LEU A 180 19.16 5.89 -6.66
N ALA A 181 18.96 7.20 -6.52
CA ALA A 181 20.04 8.18 -6.53
C ALA A 181 20.98 8.00 -5.30
N LEU A 182 20.40 7.73 -4.12
CA LEU A 182 21.20 7.42 -2.91
C LEU A 182 22.01 6.13 -3.10
N LEU A 183 21.41 5.09 -3.65
CA LEU A 183 22.09 3.83 -3.94
C LEU A 183 23.24 4.02 -4.92
N ASP A 184 23.00 4.76 -6.01
CA ASP A 184 24.03 5.10 -7.00
C ASP A 184 25.19 5.88 -6.36
N SER A 185 24.91 6.86 -5.50
CA SER A 185 25.93 7.60 -4.75
C SER A 185 26.80 6.73 -3.82
N LYS A 186 26.33 5.51 -3.49
CA LYS A 186 27.06 4.50 -2.71
C LYS A 186 27.72 3.46 -3.61
N GLY A 187 27.78 3.69 -4.92
CA GLY A 187 28.35 2.75 -5.90
C GLY A 187 27.52 1.48 -6.08
N GLY A 188 26.21 1.53 -5.83
CA GLY A 188 25.30 0.37 -5.91
C GLY A 188 25.40 -0.58 -4.71
N ASP A 189 26.14 -0.22 -3.66
CA ASP A 189 26.25 -1.05 -2.45
C ASP A 189 25.00 -0.92 -1.57
N LEU A 190 24.12 -1.90 -1.68
CA LEU A 190 22.87 -1.97 -0.90
C LEU A 190 23.13 -2.08 0.61
N ASN A 191 24.18 -2.77 1.05
CA ASN A 191 24.46 -2.89 2.48
C ASN A 191 24.88 -1.53 3.07
N ARG A 192 25.67 -0.77 2.33
CA ARG A 192 26.05 0.58 2.70
C ARG A 192 24.85 1.52 2.73
N LEU A 193 23.95 1.44 1.73
CA LEU A 193 22.70 2.20 1.75
C LEU A 193 21.87 1.86 3.01
N ILE A 194 21.68 0.56 3.30
CA ILE A 194 20.91 0.10 4.48
C ILE A 194 21.48 0.68 5.78
N ALA A 195 22.79 0.70 5.93
CA ALA A 195 23.47 1.20 7.14
C ALA A 195 23.33 2.72 7.32
N GLU A 196 23.37 3.48 6.22
CA GLU A 196 23.39 4.94 6.26
C GLU A 196 21.99 5.57 6.15
N LEU A 197 21.02 4.90 5.51
CA LEU A 197 19.68 5.43 5.23
C LEU A 197 18.93 5.94 6.48
N PRO A 198 18.95 5.27 7.64
CA PRO A 198 18.26 5.78 8.83
C PRO A 198 18.80 7.09 9.38
N GLN A 199 19.98 7.52 8.93
CA GLN A 199 20.68 8.73 9.41
C GLN A 199 20.55 9.90 8.43
N THR A 200 20.02 9.62 7.23
CA THR A 200 19.74 10.61 6.19
C THR A 200 18.44 11.34 6.48
#